data_7e800499c3ac32e71ebe802f01412e30
#
_entry.id   7e800499c3ac32e71ebe802f01412e30
#
_cell.length_a   1.000
_cell.length_b   1.000
_cell.length_c   1.000
_cell.angle_alpha   90.00
_cell.angle_beta   90.00
_cell.angle_gamma   90.00
#
_symmetry.space_group_name_H-M   'P 1'
#
loop_
_entity.id
_entity.type
_entity.pdbx_description
1 polymer ?
#
loop_
_entity_poly.entity_id
_entity_poly.type
_entity_poly.pdbx_seq_one_letter_code
_entity_poly.pdbx_strand_id
1 'polypeptide(L)'
;MDNLINLDQVSELAPGVYWVGAGTKTFLSRNSFLRIFKGNGVTGSLLIDPGPTNDFDSLSQKVTAVLPGGLAKINLVFINHQDPDVLGVLPTLAKLNPNLTVIATEDTWRLANLNGMSKTNFRAVDRVQGQRVVLPTGHKLQFVPTPFCHFRGACMVYDLESRILFTGDLFGGIAASGLHAQEENWAGIKAFHQLYMPSNEAIRLAVQKIRQLDPAPLALMPQHGGLIRGELMETFMQRMEGLQVGLDIISSLSSKLPSLIAALNEIITAVKVILGDAETHKIMGYFKPDGTYPSLFSLNSAEQVNDIKGDPVEAVESLLRLFLKFADEGQKALLRPKLLLILLQHELPPFDFLINQEEGAFELSSAAF
;
A
#
# COMPACT_ATOMS: atom_id res chain seq x y z
N MET A 1 20.37 -15.61 14.88
CA MET A 1 21.23 -14.60 14.21
C MET A 1 20.53 -14.29 12.90
N ASP A 2 19.75 -13.22 12.90
CA ASP A 2 19.11 -12.77 11.67
C ASP A 2 20.21 -12.24 10.75
N ASN A 3 20.52 -13.00 9.70
CA ASN A 3 21.30 -12.47 8.61
C ASN A 3 20.51 -11.25 8.08
N LEU A 4 21.02 -10.06 8.32
CA LEU A 4 20.52 -8.83 7.72
C LEU A 4 20.49 -9.06 6.20
N ILE A 5 19.31 -9.29 5.67
CA ILE A 5 19.13 -9.47 4.23
C ILE A 5 19.55 -8.17 3.57
N ASN A 6 20.54 -8.24 2.70
CA ASN A 6 20.97 -7.07 1.94
C ASN A 6 19.93 -6.79 0.84
N LEU A 7 19.10 -5.77 1.08
CA LEU A 7 18.06 -5.35 0.14
C LEU A 7 18.61 -4.76 -1.17
N ASP A 8 19.91 -4.54 -1.28
CA ASP A 8 20.56 -4.13 -2.53
C ASP A 8 20.85 -5.33 -3.46
N GLN A 9 20.67 -6.56 -2.95
CA GLN A 9 20.89 -7.78 -3.71
C GLN A 9 19.59 -8.53 -3.97
N VAL A 10 19.59 -9.37 -5.02
CA VAL A 10 18.52 -10.34 -5.26
C VAL A 10 18.49 -11.38 -4.14
N SER A 11 17.28 -11.78 -3.72
CA SER A 11 17.12 -12.83 -2.71
C SER A 11 16.26 -13.96 -3.27
N GLU A 12 16.73 -15.21 -3.21
CA GLU A 12 15.92 -16.37 -3.53
C GLU A 12 15.02 -16.72 -2.35
N LEU A 13 13.70 -16.72 -2.60
CA LEU A 13 12.67 -16.92 -1.59
C LEU A 13 12.20 -18.38 -1.51
N ALA A 14 12.25 -19.06 -2.63
CA ALA A 14 11.98 -20.48 -2.84
C ALA A 14 12.65 -20.89 -4.16
N PRO A 15 12.82 -22.18 -4.48
CA PRO A 15 13.45 -22.63 -5.72
C PRO A 15 12.86 -21.94 -6.96
N GLY A 16 13.67 -21.09 -7.62
CA GLY A 16 13.28 -20.33 -8.80
C GLY A 16 12.32 -19.16 -8.53
N VAL A 17 12.08 -18.76 -7.30
CA VAL A 17 11.32 -17.56 -6.93
C VAL A 17 12.25 -16.55 -6.27
N TYR A 18 12.37 -15.37 -6.84
CA TYR A 18 13.32 -14.35 -6.41
C TYR A 18 12.60 -13.06 -6.07
N TRP A 19 13.02 -12.43 -4.98
CA TRP A 19 12.71 -11.03 -4.72
C TRP A 19 13.70 -10.15 -5.49
N VAL A 20 13.16 -9.25 -6.32
CA VAL A 20 13.94 -8.34 -7.19
C VAL A 20 13.53 -6.87 -7.00
N GLY A 21 12.76 -6.57 -5.97
CA GLY A 21 12.30 -5.22 -5.64
C GLY A 21 13.43 -4.25 -5.29
N ALA A 22 13.17 -2.96 -5.32
CA ALA A 22 14.20 -1.93 -5.15
C ALA A 22 14.71 -1.79 -3.71
N GLY A 23 14.00 -2.31 -2.71
CA GLY A 23 14.45 -2.27 -1.32
C GLY A 23 14.64 -0.85 -0.81
N THR A 24 13.65 -0.01 -0.96
CA THR A 24 13.78 1.42 -0.65
C THR A 24 13.77 1.69 0.84
N LYS A 25 14.56 2.68 1.26
CA LYS A 25 14.50 3.31 2.58
C LYS A 25 13.31 4.27 2.70
N THR A 26 12.32 4.17 1.82
CA THR A 26 11.13 5.02 1.83
C THR A 26 10.07 4.42 2.73
N PHE A 27 9.15 5.26 3.17
CA PHE A 27 7.98 4.90 3.95
C PHE A 27 7.14 3.78 3.30
N LEU A 28 7.04 3.77 1.98
CA LEU A 28 6.38 2.74 1.17
C LEU A 28 7.43 1.90 0.43
N SER A 29 7.87 0.79 1.04
CA SER A 29 8.76 -0.18 0.38
C SER A 29 8.01 -0.88 -0.75
N ARG A 30 8.73 -1.20 -1.84
CA ARG A 30 8.14 -1.85 -3.02
C ARG A 30 8.80 -3.18 -3.28
N ASN A 31 7.97 -4.20 -3.41
CA ASN A 31 8.39 -5.55 -3.74
C ASN A 31 8.05 -5.86 -5.20
N SER A 32 9.01 -6.40 -5.91
CA SER A 32 8.83 -7.03 -7.22
C SER A 32 9.39 -8.44 -7.16
N PHE A 33 8.78 -9.37 -7.89
CA PHE A 33 9.18 -10.76 -7.83
C PHE A 33 9.44 -11.33 -9.22
N LEU A 34 10.46 -12.18 -9.32
CA LEU A 34 10.76 -12.94 -10.52
C LEU A 34 10.57 -14.43 -10.24
N ARG A 35 9.74 -15.09 -11.04
CA ARG A 35 9.60 -16.54 -11.04
C ARG A 35 10.21 -17.10 -12.31
N ILE A 36 11.19 -18.01 -12.19
CA ILE A 36 11.80 -18.75 -13.28
C ILE A 36 11.27 -20.18 -13.25
N PHE A 37 10.63 -20.60 -14.34
CA PHE A 37 10.07 -21.94 -14.51
C PHE A 37 11.01 -22.79 -15.40
N LYS A 38 11.34 -24.00 -14.96
CA LYS A 38 12.12 -24.96 -15.76
C LYS A 38 11.41 -26.30 -15.77
N GLY A 39 11.02 -26.79 -16.94
CA GLY A 39 10.33 -28.07 -17.11
C GLY A 39 10.01 -28.37 -18.57
N ASN A 40 9.76 -29.63 -18.90
CA ASN A 40 9.43 -30.10 -20.24
C ASN A 40 10.43 -29.63 -21.33
N GLY A 41 11.72 -29.46 -20.96
CA GLY A 41 12.74 -28.94 -21.88
C GLY A 41 12.62 -27.43 -22.18
N VAL A 42 11.76 -26.71 -21.51
CA VAL A 42 11.49 -25.28 -21.71
C VAL A 42 11.84 -24.49 -20.44
N THR A 43 12.36 -23.28 -20.61
CA THR A 43 12.51 -22.32 -19.53
C THR A 43 11.63 -21.11 -19.82
N GLY A 44 10.89 -20.66 -18.82
CA GLY A 44 10.04 -19.47 -18.87
C GLY A 44 10.28 -18.57 -17.66
N SER A 45 9.90 -17.32 -17.76
CA SER A 45 10.02 -16.33 -16.70
C SER A 45 8.76 -15.49 -16.57
N LEU A 46 8.37 -15.20 -15.33
CA LEU A 46 7.26 -14.32 -14.97
C LEU A 46 7.79 -13.27 -14.01
N LEU A 47 7.72 -12.01 -14.40
CA LEU A 47 7.96 -10.87 -13.53
C LEU A 47 6.61 -10.41 -12.95
N ILE A 48 6.54 -10.19 -11.67
CA ILE A 48 5.32 -9.84 -10.95
C ILE A 48 5.51 -8.46 -10.34
N ASP A 49 4.58 -7.55 -10.65
CA ASP A 49 4.54 -6.17 -10.18
C ASP A 49 5.90 -5.47 -10.36
N PRO A 50 6.27 -5.10 -11.60
CA PRO A 50 7.64 -4.66 -11.96
C PRO A 50 8.09 -3.36 -11.28
N GLY A 51 7.18 -2.61 -10.66
CA GLY A 51 7.50 -1.40 -9.92
C GLY A 51 7.46 -0.11 -10.73
N PRO A 52 7.71 1.05 -10.08
CA PRO A 52 7.74 2.36 -10.72
C PRO A 52 9.00 2.55 -11.57
N THR A 53 8.96 3.53 -12.45
CA THR A 53 10.09 3.87 -13.36
C THR A 53 11.41 4.11 -12.60
N ASN A 54 11.35 4.69 -11.42
CA ASN A 54 12.53 4.99 -10.60
C ASN A 54 13.26 3.74 -10.09
N ASP A 55 12.60 2.58 -10.08
CA ASP A 55 13.18 1.32 -9.61
C ASP A 55 13.84 0.50 -10.75
N PHE A 56 13.79 1.01 -11.99
CA PHE A 56 14.25 0.30 -13.19
C PHE A 56 15.69 -0.22 -13.08
N ASP A 57 16.63 0.60 -12.64
CA ASP A 57 18.06 0.22 -12.58
C ASP A 57 18.28 -0.89 -11.55
N SER A 58 17.68 -0.79 -10.36
CA SER A 58 17.76 -1.81 -9.32
C SER A 58 17.12 -3.12 -9.79
N LEU A 59 15.93 -3.05 -10.39
CA LEU A 59 15.23 -4.20 -10.95
C LEU A 59 16.08 -4.87 -12.04
N SER A 60 16.64 -4.09 -12.98
CA SER A 60 17.47 -4.57 -14.08
C SER A 60 18.71 -5.29 -13.57
N GLN A 61 19.40 -4.72 -12.59
CA GLN A 61 20.59 -5.33 -11.98
C GLN A 61 20.25 -6.67 -11.33
N LYS A 62 19.20 -6.74 -10.51
CA LYS A 62 18.81 -7.95 -9.79
C LYS A 62 18.30 -9.04 -10.72
N VAL A 63 17.49 -8.69 -11.71
CA VAL A 63 17.00 -9.65 -12.71
C VAL A 63 18.17 -10.21 -13.53
N THR A 64 19.14 -9.38 -13.94
CA THR A 64 20.31 -9.83 -14.71
C THR A 64 21.19 -10.79 -13.91
N ALA A 65 21.25 -10.66 -12.59
CA ALA A 65 22.02 -11.55 -11.72
C ALA A 65 21.50 -13.00 -11.72
N VAL A 66 20.22 -13.22 -12.01
CA VAL A 66 19.58 -14.57 -11.93
C VAL A 66 18.97 -15.04 -13.25
N LEU A 67 18.75 -14.15 -14.22
CA LEU A 67 18.23 -14.48 -15.55
C LEU A 67 19.22 -14.02 -16.63
N PRO A 68 19.94 -14.94 -17.27
CA PRO A 68 20.86 -14.58 -18.37
C PRO A 68 20.14 -13.81 -19.48
N GLY A 69 20.65 -12.63 -19.82
CA GLY A 69 20.04 -11.71 -20.78
C GLY A 69 19.04 -10.72 -20.14
N GLY A 70 18.85 -10.77 -18.83
CA GLY A 70 18.16 -9.76 -18.03
C GLY A 70 16.70 -9.52 -18.43
N LEU A 71 16.26 -8.28 -18.27
CA LEU A 71 14.87 -7.87 -18.53
C LEU A 71 14.38 -8.15 -19.97
N ALA A 72 15.27 -8.14 -20.96
CA ALA A 72 14.92 -8.46 -22.35
C ALA A 72 14.50 -9.93 -22.55
N LYS A 73 14.75 -10.81 -21.57
CA LYS A 73 14.38 -12.23 -21.59
C LYS A 73 13.14 -12.57 -20.74
N ILE A 74 12.49 -11.59 -20.17
CA ILE A 74 11.22 -11.79 -19.47
C ILE A 74 10.13 -12.18 -20.48
N ASN A 75 9.53 -13.36 -20.29
CA ASN A 75 8.45 -13.85 -21.17
C ASN A 75 7.10 -13.26 -20.80
N LEU A 76 6.80 -13.24 -19.50
CA LEU A 76 5.51 -12.86 -18.94
C LEU A 76 5.70 -11.77 -17.88
N VAL A 77 4.78 -10.82 -17.84
CA VAL A 77 4.64 -9.88 -16.73
C VAL A 77 3.22 -10.01 -16.20
N PHE A 78 3.07 -10.21 -14.91
CA PHE A 78 1.78 -10.08 -14.22
C PHE A 78 1.75 -8.73 -13.49
N ILE A 79 0.64 -8.01 -13.63
CA ILE A 79 0.35 -6.79 -12.87
C ILE A 79 -0.92 -7.00 -12.06
N ASN A 80 -0.81 -6.79 -10.75
CA ASN A 80 -1.92 -6.95 -9.82
C ASN A 80 -3.03 -5.94 -10.08
N HIS A 81 -2.66 -4.65 -10.20
CA HIS A 81 -3.55 -3.53 -10.48
C HIS A 81 -2.82 -2.44 -11.30
N GLN A 82 -3.46 -1.31 -11.56
CA GLN A 82 -3.02 -0.33 -12.55
C GLN A 82 -2.13 0.80 -12.03
N ASP A 83 -1.77 0.81 -10.77
CA ASP A 83 -1.08 1.95 -10.17
C ASP A 83 0.37 2.11 -10.68
N PRO A 84 0.88 3.34 -10.75
CA PRO A 84 2.20 3.62 -11.33
C PRO A 84 3.36 2.91 -10.62
N ASP A 85 3.21 2.63 -9.32
CA ASP A 85 4.19 1.91 -8.50
C ASP A 85 4.17 0.39 -8.71
N VAL A 86 3.15 -0.12 -9.42
CA VAL A 86 3.08 -1.50 -9.92
C VAL A 86 3.67 -1.61 -11.32
N LEU A 87 3.26 -0.69 -12.22
CA LEU A 87 3.44 -0.87 -13.66
C LEU A 87 4.35 0.15 -14.34
N GLY A 88 4.96 1.09 -13.61
CA GLY A 88 5.73 2.19 -14.21
C GLY A 88 6.90 1.74 -15.11
N VAL A 89 7.53 0.61 -14.80
CA VAL A 89 8.59 0.01 -15.63
C VAL A 89 8.04 -0.69 -16.89
N LEU A 90 6.76 -1.07 -16.90
CA LEU A 90 6.18 -1.92 -17.94
C LEU A 90 6.32 -1.38 -19.37
N PRO A 91 6.12 -0.07 -19.66
CA PRO A 91 6.34 0.48 -21.00
C PRO A 91 7.78 0.30 -21.51
N THR A 92 8.76 0.36 -20.61
CA THR A 92 10.17 0.14 -20.92
C THR A 92 10.43 -1.34 -21.22
N LEU A 93 9.84 -2.26 -20.43
CA LEU A 93 9.93 -3.71 -20.68
C LEU A 93 9.33 -4.08 -22.03
N ALA A 94 8.19 -3.52 -22.40
CA ALA A 94 7.55 -3.76 -23.70
C ALA A 94 8.41 -3.29 -24.90
N LYS A 95 9.20 -2.24 -24.72
CA LYS A 95 10.19 -1.78 -25.72
C LYS A 95 11.42 -2.69 -25.79
N LEU A 96 11.89 -3.19 -24.65
CA LEU A 96 13.06 -4.10 -24.58
C LEU A 96 12.73 -5.48 -25.13
N ASN A 97 11.52 -5.96 -24.94
CA ASN A 97 11.05 -7.25 -25.47
C ASN A 97 9.67 -7.10 -26.14
N PRO A 98 9.62 -6.94 -27.48
CA PRO A 98 8.36 -6.87 -28.22
C PRO A 98 7.48 -8.14 -28.13
N ASN A 99 8.05 -9.28 -27.73
CA ASN A 99 7.32 -10.53 -27.53
C ASN A 99 6.81 -10.71 -26.08
N LEU A 100 7.06 -9.74 -25.22
CA LEU A 100 6.54 -9.73 -23.84
C LEU A 100 5.04 -9.90 -23.84
N THR A 101 4.52 -10.77 -22.98
CA THR A 101 3.09 -10.90 -22.74
C THR A 101 2.74 -10.40 -21.37
N VAL A 102 1.82 -9.44 -21.31
CA VAL A 102 1.27 -8.91 -20.05
C VAL A 102 0.02 -9.70 -19.67
N ILE A 103 -0.08 -10.04 -18.40
CA ILE A 103 -1.19 -10.77 -17.79
C ILE A 103 -1.81 -9.88 -16.73
N ALA A 104 -3.08 -9.57 -16.83
CA ALA A 104 -3.86 -8.79 -15.87
C ALA A 104 -5.35 -9.00 -16.10
N THR A 105 -6.20 -8.39 -15.26
CA THR A 105 -7.63 -8.25 -15.58
C THR A 105 -7.85 -7.26 -16.72
N GLU A 106 -8.99 -7.35 -17.41
CA GLU A 106 -9.35 -6.36 -18.45
C GLU A 106 -9.49 -4.95 -17.88
N ASP A 107 -10.00 -4.82 -16.66
CA ASP A 107 -10.14 -3.53 -15.99
C ASP A 107 -8.77 -2.89 -15.71
N THR A 108 -7.81 -3.66 -15.21
CA THR A 108 -6.42 -3.21 -15.02
C THR A 108 -5.76 -2.84 -16.34
N TRP A 109 -5.88 -3.71 -17.36
CA TRP A 109 -5.25 -3.48 -18.66
C TRP A 109 -5.78 -2.24 -19.38
N ARG A 110 -7.07 -1.97 -19.27
CA ARG A 110 -7.69 -0.80 -19.90
C ARG A 110 -7.01 0.51 -19.48
N LEU A 111 -6.60 0.63 -18.20
CA LEU A 111 -5.88 1.80 -17.71
C LEU A 111 -4.36 1.69 -17.96
N ALA A 112 -3.77 0.53 -17.72
CA ALA A 112 -2.35 0.29 -17.97
C ALA A 112 -1.94 0.58 -19.42
N ASN A 113 -2.79 0.16 -20.38
CA ASN A 113 -2.55 0.34 -21.81
C ASN A 113 -2.47 1.82 -22.26
N LEU A 114 -3.04 2.74 -21.49
CA LEU A 114 -2.95 4.19 -21.77
C LEU A 114 -1.51 4.72 -21.72
N ASN A 115 -0.58 3.97 -21.12
CA ASN A 115 0.85 4.27 -21.12
C ASN A 115 1.57 3.91 -22.44
N GLY A 116 0.86 3.88 -23.56
CA GLY A 116 1.45 3.68 -24.89
C GLY A 116 1.76 2.22 -25.23
N MET A 117 1.08 1.25 -24.60
CA MET A 117 1.33 -0.19 -24.77
C MET A 117 0.35 -0.90 -25.72
N SER A 118 -0.33 -0.17 -26.63
CA SER A 118 -1.38 -0.71 -27.51
C SER A 118 -0.92 -1.88 -28.42
N LYS A 119 0.38 -2.02 -28.66
CA LYS A 119 0.99 -3.10 -29.46
C LYS A 119 1.53 -4.24 -28.60
N THR A 120 1.45 -4.17 -27.29
CA THR A 120 1.96 -5.20 -26.39
C THR A 120 0.99 -6.39 -26.35
N ASN A 121 1.51 -7.61 -26.36
CA ASN A 121 0.68 -8.80 -26.20
C ASN A 121 0.05 -8.80 -24.80
N PHE A 122 -1.24 -9.04 -24.76
CA PHE A 122 -2.03 -9.06 -23.51
C PHE A 122 -2.85 -10.33 -23.41
N ARG A 123 -2.98 -10.84 -22.19
CA ARG A 123 -3.87 -11.96 -21.83
C ARG A 123 -4.69 -11.59 -20.60
N ALA A 124 -6.00 -11.50 -20.79
CA ALA A 124 -6.93 -11.20 -19.71
C ALA A 124 -7.14 -12.42 -18.82
N VAL A 125 -6.94 -12.26 -17.51
CA VAL A 125 -7.22 -13.30 -16.53
C VAL A 125 -8.71 -13.62 -16.44
N ASP A 126 -9.57 -12.64 -16.72
CA ASP A 126 -11.04 -12.79 -16.75
C ASP A 126 -11.52 -13.80 -17.79
N ARG A 127 -10.72 -14.06 -18.83
CA ARG A 127 -11.02 -15.00 -19.90
C ARG A 127 -10.42 -16.40 -19.67
N VAL A 128 -9.68 -16.59 -18.58
CA VAL A 128 -9.08 -17.88 -18.25
C VAL A 128 -10.11 -18.75 -17.56
N GLN A 129 -10.52 -19.83 -18.22
CA GLN A 129 -11.49 -20.79 -17.67
C GLN A 129 -10.98 -21.36 -16.33
N GLY A 130 -11.81 -21.28 -15.29
CA GLY A 130 -11.45 -21.74 -13.95
C GLY A 130 -10.30 -20.96 -13.30
N GLN A 131 -9.90 -19.81 -13.90
CA GLN A 131 -8.82 -18.95 -13.40
C GLN A 131 -7.48 -19.67 -13.21
N ARG A 132 -7.25 -20.78 -13.89
CA ARG A 132 -6.00 -21.57 -13.85
C ARG A 132 -5.40 -21.70 -15.23
N VAL A 133 -4.07 -21.64 -15.29
CA VAL A 133 -3.30 -21.86 -16.51
C VAL A 133 -2.18 -22.85 -16.27
N VAL A 134 -1.95 -23.71 -17.26
CA VAL A 134 -0.78 -24.59 -17.31
C VAL A 134 0.20 -23.96 -18.29
N LEU A 135 1.41 -23.66 -17.80
CA LEU A 135 2.47 -23.13 -18.62
C LEU A 135 3.12 -24.21 -19.48
N PRO A 136 3.80 -23.88 -20.59
CA PRO A 136 4.53 -24.87 -21.41
C PRO A 136 5.54 -25.69 -20.61
N THR A 137 6.08 -25.15 -19.53
CA THR A 137 6.97 -25.82 -18.58
C THR A 137 6.28 -26.86 -17.68
N GLY A 138 4.94 -26.99 -17.75
CA GLY A 138 4.12 -27.87 -16.90
C GLY A 138 3.66 -27.25 -15.58
N HIS A 139 4.23 -26.10 -15.19
CA HIS A 139 3.83 -25.40 -13.96
C HIS A 139 2.41 -24.81 -14.07
N LYS A 140 1.75 -24.72 -12.92
CA LYS A 140 0.36 -24.24 -12.84
C LYS A 140 0.30 -22.93 -12.06
N LEU A 141 -0.35 -21.94 -12.64
CA LEU A 141 -0.70 -20.69 -11.98
C LEU A 141 -2.21 -20.60 -11.81
N GLN A 142 -2.64 -20.01 -10.70
CA GLN A 142 -4.03 -19.66 -10.46
C GLN A 142 -4.14 -18.16 -10.23
N PHE A 143 -5.09 -17.54 -10.92
CA PHE A 143 -5.43 -16.14 -10.72
C PHE A 143 -6.58 -16.05 -9.71
N VAL A 144 -6.48 -15.11 -8.79
CA VAL A 144 -7.46 -14.92 -7.71
C VAL A 144 -7.93 -13.48 -7.74
N PRO A 145 -9.03 -13.17 -8.45
CA PRO A 145 -9.56 -11.81 -8.48
C PRO A 145 -9.97 -11.34 -7.09
N THR A 146 -9.51 -10.16 -6.73
CA THR A 146 -9.76 -9.49 -5.44
C THR A 146 -10.34 -8.10 -5.67
N PRO A 147 -11.52 -8.00 -6.28
CA PRO A 147 -12.09 -6.71 -6.64
C PRO A 147 -12.18 -5.81 -5.42
N PHE A 148 -11.76 -4.55 -5.60
CA PHE A 148 -11.70 -3.52 -4.56
C PHE A 148 -10.66 -3.74 -3.45
N CYS A 149 -9.63 -4.57 -3.72
CA CYS A 149 -8.41 -4.61 -2.90
C CYS A 149 -7.18 -4.08 -3.70
N HIS A 150 -6.93 -2.73 -3.91
CA HIS A 150 -7.95 -1.69 -3.59
C HIS A 150 -8.76 -1.25 -4.83
N PHE A 151 -8.42 -1.70 -6.02
CA PHE A 151 -9.05 -1.38 -7.31
C PHE A 151 -9.97 -2.52 -7.76
N ARG A 152 -11.00 -2.20 -8.59
CA ARG A 152 -11.94 -3.19 -9.10
C ARG A 152 -11.25 -4.33 -9.85
N GLY A 153 -10.21 -4.00 -10.63
CA GLY A 153 -9.46 -4.96 -11.43
C GLY A 153 -8.34 -5.69 -10.66
N ALA A 154 -8.20 -5.46 -9.36
CA ALA A 154 -7.15 -6.12 -8.58
C ALA A 154 -7.26 -7.64 -8.63
N CYS A 155 -6.10 -8.30 -8.76
CA CYS A 155 -6.02 -9.75 -8.89
C CYS A 155 -4.70 -10.25 -8.30
N MET A 156 -4.76 -11.30 -7.49
CA MET A 156 -3.58 -12.01 -7.01
C MET A 156 -3.18 -13.11 -7.99
N VAL A 157 -1.90 -13.50 -7.98
CA VAL A 157 -1.43 -14.70 -8.70
C VAL A 157 -0.82 -15.70 -7.72
N TYR A 158 -1.24 -16.94 -7.83
CA TYR A 158 -0.80 -18.06 -7.01
C TYR A 158 0.01 -19.05 -7.84
N ASP A 159 1.27 -19.28 -7.45
CA ASP A 159 2.12 -20.35 -8.00
C ASP A 159 1.87 -21.64 -7.18
N LEU A 160 1.19 -22.60 -7.78
CA LEU A 160 0.78 -23.83 -7.10
C LEU A 160 1.96 -24.71 -6.70
N GLU A 161 3.10 -24.61 -7.40
CA GLU A 161 4.27 -25.42 -7.10
C GLU A 161 5.06 -24.89 -5.91
N SER A 162 5.39 -23.62 -5.90
CA SER A 162 6.06 -22.97 -4.76
C SER A 162 5.11 -22.70 -3.60
N ARG A 163 3.80 -22.77 -3.83
CA ARG A 163 2.75 -22.42 -2.88
C ARG A 163 2.88 -21.01 -2.34
N ILE A 164 3.31 -20.10 -3.22
CA ILE A 164 3.45 -18.68 -2.93
C ILE A 164 2.32 -17.91 -3.60
N LEU A 165 1.62 -17.09 -2.82
CA LEU A 165 0.59 -16.17 -3.28
C LEU A 165 1.14 -14.74 -3.31
N PHE A 166 1.18 -14.14 -4.49
CA PHE A 166 1.55 -12.74 -4.69
C PHE A 166 0.28 -11.90 -4.60
N THR A 167 0.19 -11.09 -3.55
CA THR A 167 -1.08 -10.51 -3.10
C THR A 167 -1.33 -9.08 -3.58
N GLY A 168 -0.35 -8.46 -4.26
CA GLY A 168 -0.43 -7.03 -4.58
C GLY A 168 -0.52 -6.22 -3.30
N ASP A 169 -1.45 -5.29 -3.24
CA ASP A 169 -1.65 -4.43 -2.08
C ASP A 169 -2.25 -5.13 -0.86
N LEU A 170 -2.95 -6.23 -1.06
CA LEU A 170 -3.53 -6.96 0.07
C LEU A 170 -2.41 -7.50 0.97
N PHE A 171 -2.49 -7.22 2.26
CA PHE A 171 -1.43 -7.41 3.27
C PHE A 171 -0.22 -6.48 3.10
N GLY A 172 -0.27 -5.51 2.22
CA GLY A 172 0.72 -4.46 2.10
C GLY A 172 0.89 -3.68 3.41
N GLY A 173 2.09 -3.18 3.65
CA GLY A 173 2.39 -2.44 4.87
C GLY A 173 3.33 -1.28 4.61
N ILE A 174 3.23 -0.26 5.46
CA ILE A 174 4.11 0.91 5.49
C ILE A 174 5.17 0.74 6.58
N ALA A 175 6.28 1.48 6.44
CA ALA A 175 7.37 1.52 7.42
C ALA A 175 7.97 0.14 7.77
N ALA A 176 8.03 -0.78 6.80
CA ALA A 176 8.66 -2.08 7.02
C ALA A 176 10.17 -1.95 7.22
N SER A 177 10.70 -2.63 8.24
CA SER A 177 12.12 -2.58 8.62
C SER A 177 12.98 -3.68 7.98
N GLY A 178 12.40 -4.58 7.19
CA GLY A 178 13.11 -5.71 6.57
C GLY A 178 12.28 -6.43 5.52
N LEU A 179 12.88 -7.46 4.90
CA LEU A 179 12.21 -8.23 3.84
C LEU A 179 11.11 -9.15 4.39
N HIS A 180 11.27 -9.69 5.60
CA HIS A 180 10.30 -10.59 6.19
C HIS A 180 9.48 -9.88 7.28
N ALA A 181 8.17 -10.08 7.23
CA ALA A 181 7.27 -9.53 8.23
C ALA A 181 7.51 -10.16 9.61
N GLN A 182 7.37 -9.33 10.63
CA GLN A 182 7.33 -9.68 12.04
C GLN A 182 5.99 -9.22 12.62
N GLU A 183 5.69 -9.60 13.85
CA GLU A 183 4.44 -9.23 14.53
C GLU A 183 4.24 -7.70 14.58
N GLU A 184 5.31 -6.96 14.80
CA GLU A 184 5.32 -5.49 14.89
C GLU A 184 4.91 -4.81 13.59
N ASN A 185 5.06 -5.48 12.45
CA ASN A 185 4.64 -4.94 11.15
C ASN A 185 3.13 -4.82 11.01
N TRP A 186 2.33 -5.46 11.90
CA TRP A 186 0.89 -5.32 11.89
C TRP A 186 0.42 -3.86 11.94
N ALA A 187 1.07 -3.00 12.71
CA ALA A 187 0.72 -1.59 12.77
C ALA A 187 0.80 -0.90 11.39
N GLY A 188 1.87 -1.19 10.63
CA GLY A 188 2.05 -0.69 9.27
C GLY A 188 1.05 -1.30 8.28
N ILE A 189 0.74 -2.59 8.40
CA ILE A 189 -0.27 -3.27 7.58
C ILE A 189 -1.66 -2.67 7.85
N LYS A 190 -2.04 -2.53 9.11
CA LYS A 190 -3.30 -1.88 9.51
C LYS A 190 -3.42 -0.49 8.90
N ALA A 191 -2.39 0.36 9.09
CA ALA A 191 -2.40 1.73 8.60
C ALA A 191 -2.52 1.80 7.08
N PHE A 192 -1.76 0.97 6.34
CA PHE A 192 -1.85 0.89 4.89
C PHE A 192 -3.29 0.59 4.42
N HIS A 193 -3.93 -0.42 5.00
CA HIS A 193 -5.28 -0.80 4.61
C HIS A 193 -6.33 0.25 4.99
N GLN A 194 -6.14 0.94 6.11
CA GLN A 194 -7.02 2.04 6.50
C GLN A 194 -6.95 3.24 5.55
N LEU A 195 -5.78 3.47 4.91
CA LEU A 195 -5.58 4.53 3.93
C LEU A 195 -6.12 4.18 2.53
N TYR A 196 -5.89 2.95 2.08
CA TYR A 196 -6.06 2.61 0.67
C TYR A 196 -7.27 1.72 0.39
N MET A 197 -7.72 0.88 1.33
CA MET A 197 -8.83 -0.04 1.08
C MET A 197 -10.19 0.63 1.27
N PRO A 198 -11.13 0.44 0.31
CA PRO A 198 -12.42 1.13 0.36
C PRO A 198 -13.38 0.58 1.42
N SER A 199 -13.34 -0.72 1.71
CA SER A 199 -14.20 -1.36 2.70
C SER A 199 -13.65 -2.70 3.18
N ASN A 200 -13.98 -3.10 4.40
CA ASN A 200 -13.62 -4.40 4.96
C ASN A 200 -14.30 -5.57 4.20
N GLU A 201 -15.47 -5.34 3.62
CA GLU A 201 -16.14 -6.39 2.86
C GLU A 201 -15.27 -6.92 1.72
N ALA A 202 -14.57 -6.04 0.99
CA ALA A 202 -13.63 -6.45 -0.05
C ALA A 202 -12.49 -7.30 0.51
N ILE A 203 -11.93 -6.89 1.65
CA ILE A 203 -10.86 -7.62 2.34
C ILE A 203 -11.33 -9.01 2.78
N ARG A 204 -12.49 -9.11 3.43
CA ARG A 204 -13.07 -10.38 3.89
C ARG A 204 -13.29 -11.35 2.74
N LEU A 205 -13.86 -10.88 1.63
CA LEU A 205 -14.06 -11.70 0.44
C LEU A 205 -12.73 -12.20 -0.15
N ALA A 206 -11.68 -11.37 -0.13
CA ALA A 206 -10.36 -11.76 -0.59
C ALA A 206 -9.72 -12.79 0.35
N VAL A 207 -9.79 -12.60 1.67
CA VAL A 207 -9.28 -13.56 2.67
C VAL A 207 -10.00 -14.90 2.56
N GLN A 208 -11.34 -14.90 2.37
CA GLN A 208 -12.09 -16.14 2.13
C GLN A 208 -11.59 -16.91 0.90
N LYS A 209 -11.27 -16.21 -0.20
CA LYS A 209 -10.68 -16.84 -1.39
C LYS A 209 -9.30 -17.44 -1.11
N ILE A 210 -8.47 -16.76 -0.31
CA ILE A 210 -7.15 -17.29 0.09
C ILE A 210 -7.32 -18.58 0.88
N ARG A 211 -8.26 -18.64 1.82
CA ARG A 211 -8.54 -19.85 2.62
C ARG A 211 -9.06 -21.02 1.78
N GLN A 212 -9.64 -20.77 0.62
CA GLN A 212 -10.15 -21.78 -0.31
C GLN A 212 -9.09 -22.28 -1.30
N LEU A 213 -7.88 -21.75 -1.30
CA LEU A 213 -6.83 -22.21 -2.19
C LEU A 213 -6.36 -23.64 -1.78
N ASP A 214 -6.28 -24.50 -2.78
CA ASP A 214 -5.80 -25.88 -2.64
C ASP A 214 -4.69 -26.18 -3.69
N PRO A 215 -3.49 -26.54 -3.22
CA PRO A 215 -3.01 -26.58 -1.83
C PRO A 215 -2.99 -25.19 -1.16
N ALA A 216 -3.08 -25.13 0.18
CA ALA A 216 -3.04 -23.87 0.90
C ALA A 216 -1.68 -23.17 0.71
N PRO A 217 -1.62 -21.83 0.60
CA PRO A 217 -0.37 -21.09 0.48
C PRO A 217 0.58 -21.31 1.66
N LEU A 218 1.88 -21.22 1.40
CA LEU A 218 2.94 -21.24 2.44
C LEU A 218 3.51 -19.84 2.71
N ALA A 219 3.19 -18.87 1.84
CA ALA A 219 3.63 -17.51 1.97
C ALA A 219 2.67 -16.55 1.25
N LEU A 220 2.49 -15.37 1.82
CA LEU A 220 1.87 -14.20 1.19
C LEU A 220 2.96 -13.19 0.86
N MET A 221 3.00 -12.74 -0.38
CA MET A 221 4.02 -11.86 -0.93
C MET A 221 3.36 -10.55 -1.39
N PRO A 222 3.15 -9.59 -0.48
CA PRO A 222 2.57 -8.30 -0.84
C PRO A 222 3.55 -7.44 -1.62
N GLN A 223 3.01 -6.49 -2.39
CA GLN A 223 3.80 -5.49 -3.12
C GLN A 223 4.49 -4.51 -2.17
N HIS A 224 3.90 -4.24 -1.01
CA HIS A 224 4.45 -3.34 -0.01
C HIS A 224 4.71 -4.04 1.32
N GLY A 225 5.73 -3.61 2.04
CA GLY A 225 6.02 -4.15 3.36
C GLY A 225 6.74 -5.50 3.36
N GLY A 226 6.64 -6.22 4.48
CA GLY A 226 7.34 -7.47 4.69
C GLY A 226 6.59 -8.69 4.14
N LEU A 227 7.34 -9.70 3.69
CA LEU A 227 6.83 -10.99 3.22
C LEU A 227 6.33 -11.82 4.41
N ILE A 228 5.11 -12.36 4.32
CA ILE A 228 4.41 -12.99 5.43
C ILE A 228 4.48 -14.52 5.29
N ARG A 229 4.89 -15.20 6.34
CA ARG A 229 5.05 -16.67 6.37
C ARG A 229 4.64 -17.24 7.72
N GLY A 230 4.45 -18.58 7.75
CA GLY A 230 4.18 -19.31 8.97
C GLY A 230 2.91 -18.88 9.69
N GLU A 231 2.96 -18.80 11.01
CA GLU A 231 1.80 -18.48 11.85
C GLU A 231 1.28 -17.06 11.65
N LEU A 232 2.15 -16.12 11.23
CA LEU A 232 1.75 -14.75 10.95
C LEU A 232 0.71 -14.65 9.82
N MET A 233 0.69 -15.61 8.90
CA MET A 233 -0.31 -15.61 7.81
C MET A 233 -1.72 -15.72 8.39
N GLU A 234 -1.96 -16.69 9.26
CA GLU A 234 -3.28 -16.88 9.87
C GLU A 234 -3.62 -15.72 10.81
N THR A 235 -2.65 -15.30 11.62
CA THR A 235 -2.81 -14.16 12.54
C THR A 235 -3.23 -12.90 11.80
N PHE A 236 -2.55 -12.57 10.70
CA PHE A 236 -2.86 -11.35 9.94
C PHE A 236 -4.15 -11.50 9.14
N MET A 237 -4.46 -12.68 8.59
CA MET A 237 -5.76 -12.92 7.94
C MET A 237 -6.93 -12.69 8.91
N GLN A 238 -6.85 -13.23 10.13
CA GLN A 238 -7.89 -13.03 11.15
C GLN A 238 -8.05 -11.55 11.52
N ARG A 239 -6.95 -10.84 11.70
CA ARG A 239 -7.00 -9.41 12.01
C ARG A 239 -7.58 -8.59 10.86
N MET A 240 -7.27 -8.95 9.62
CA MET A 240 -7.81 -8.30 8.43
C MET A 240 -9.33 -8.48 8.30
N GLU A 241 -9.86 -9.64 8.68
CA GLU A 241 -11.31 -9.91 8.63
C GLU A 241 -12.12 -8.99 9.57
N GLY A 242 -11.51 -8.49 10.64
CA GLY A 242 -12.13 -7.55 11.59
C GLY A 242 -11.73 -6.08 11.43
N LEU A 243 -10.85 -5.76 10.46
CA LEU A 243 -10.26 -4.43 10.35
C LEU A 243 -11.24 -3.44 9.69
N GLN A 244 -11.59 -2.38 10.39
CA GLN A 244 -12.33 -1.26 9.79
C GLN A 244 -11.42 -0.43 8.88
N VAL A 245 -11.85 -0.16 7.65
CA VAL A 245 -11.11 0.58 6.63
C VAL A 245 -12.04 1.48 5.82
N GLY A 246 -11.50 2.52 5.19
CA GLY A 246 -12.23 3.35 4.24
C GLY A 246 -13.64 3.74 4.71
N LEU A 247 -14.65 3.33 3.97
CA LEU A 247 -16.06 3.66 4.26
C LEU A 247 -16.57 3.14 5.61
N ASP A 248 -16.02 2.02 6.11
CA ASP A 248 -16.41 1.50 7.43
C ASP A 248 -16.04 2.47 8.54
N ILE A 249 -14.87 3.11 8.42
CA ILE A 249 -14.40 4.12 9.36
C ILE A 249 -15.30 5.34 9.32
N ILE A 250 -15.57 5.86 8.11
CA ILE A 250 -16.45 7.02 7.92
C ILE A 250 -17.83 6.75 8.51
N SER A 251 -18.41 5.59 8.24
CA SER A 251 -19.71 5.17 8.77
C SER A 251 -19.70 5.02 10.30
N SER A 252 -18.57 4.63 10.89
CA SER A 252 -18.46 4.41 12.33
C SER A 252 -18.11 5.69 13.11
N LEU A 253 -17.58 6.74 12.46
CA LEU A 253 -17.15 7.97 13.12
C LEU A 253 -18.28 8.67 13.88
N SER A 254 -19.51 8.65 13.37
CA SER A 254 -20.67 9.19 14.08
C SER A 254 -20.93 8.49 15.41
N SER A 255 -20.65 7.18 15.50
CA SER A 255 -20.76 6.41 16.75
C SER A 255 -19.53 6.56 17.66
N LYS A 256 -18.41 7.04 17.13
CA LYS A 256 -17.13 7.23 17.83
C LYS A 256 -16.86 8.70 18.22
N LEU A 257 -17.83 9.61 18.07
CA LEU A 257 -17.66 11.02 18.42
C LEU A 257 -17.02 11.25 19.80
N PRO A 258 -17.39 10.53 20.88
CA PRO A 258 -16.73 10.71 22.17
C PRO A 258 -15.22 10.38 22.14
N SER A 259 -14.83 9.29 21.48
CA SER A 259 -13.41 8.91 21.30
C SER A 259 -12.65 9.92 20.46
N LEU A 260 -13.30 10.45 19.42
CA LEU A 260 -12.74 11.47 18.55
C LEU A 260 -12.49 12.78 19.30
N ILE A 261 -13.47 13.22 20.09
CA ILE A 261 -13.33 14.42 20.96
C ILE A 261 -12.21 14.22 21.99
N ALA A 262 -12.10 13.03 22.58
CA ALA A 262 -11.02 12.71 23.51
C ALA A 262 -9.65 12.77 22.81
N ALA A 263 -9.51 12.17 21.62
CA ALA A 263 -8.29 12.23 20.84
C ALA A 263 -7.89 13.66 20.45
N LEU A 264 -8.86 14.47 20.01
CA LEU A 264 -8.60 15.88 19.66
C LEU A 264 -8.12 16.68 20.87
N ASN A 265 -8.69 16.48 22.06
CA ASN A 265 -8.24 17.15 23.26
C ASN A 265 -6.85 16.70 23.74
N GLU A 266 -6.51 15.43 23.56
CA GLU A 266 -5.16 14.93 23.79
C GLU A 266 -4.17 15.52 22.78
N ILE A 267 -4.54 15.61 21.51
CA ILE A 267 -3.76 16.27 20.45
C ILE A 267 -3.51 17.74 20.80
N ILE A 268 -4.55 18.50 21.16
CA ILE A 268 -4.41 19.91 21.57
C ILE A 268 -3.40 20.04 22.74
N THR A 269 -3.49 19.13 23.70
CA THR A 269 -2.54 19.11 24.82
C THR A 269 -1.10 18.82 24.36
N ALA A 270 -0.92 17.86 23.48
CA ALA A 270 0.40 17.53 22.93
C ALA A 270 0.97 18.68 22.10
N VAL A 271 0.13 19.36 21.32
CA VAL A 271 0.50 20.52 20.51
C VAL A 271 0.94 21.70 21.39
N LYS A 272 0.26 21.96 22.51
CA LYS A 272 0.67 22.99 23.48
C LYS A 272 2.09 22.76 24.00
N VAL A 273 2.47 21.52 24.21
CA VAL A 273 3.86 21.18 24.65
C VAL A 273 4.88 21.47 23.56
N ILE A 274 4.55 21.29 22.29
CA ILE A 274 5.50 21.39 21.17
C ILE A 274 5.52 22.82 20.57
N LEU A 275 4.36 23.42 20.33
CA LEU A 275 4.24 24.77 19.74
C LEU A 275 4.19 25.88 20.79
N GLY A 276 3.85 25.56 22.03
CA GLY A 276 3.58 26.50 23.11
C GLY A 276 2.12 26.97 23.15
N ASP A 277 1.73 27.49 24.33
CA ASP A 277 0.35 27.94 24.59
C ASP A 277 -0.11 29.07 23.66
N ALA A 278 0.76 30.06 23.40
CA ALA A 278 0.41 31.22 22.61
C ALA A 278 0.07 30.87 21.15
N GLU A 279 0.89 30.04 20.50
CA GLU A 279 0.65 29.63 19.13
C GLU A 279 -0.55 28.68 19.03
N THR A 280 -0.70 27.77 19.99
CA THR A 280 -1.89 26.90 20.05
C THR A 280 -3.17 27.72 20.22
N HIS A 281 -3.18 28.71 21.11
CA HIS A 281 -4.29 29.63 21.30
C HIS A 281 -4.71 30.35 20.00
N LYS A 282 -3.73 30.86 19.28
CA LYS A 282 -3.92 31.49 17.97
C LYS A 282 -4.56 30.53 16.96
N ILE A 283 -4.08 29.28 16.90
CA ILE A 283 -4.63 28.26 15.98
C ILE A 283 -6.05 27.90 16.39
N MET A 284 -6.33 27.69 17.68
CA MET A 284 -7.68 27.43 18.17
C MET A 284 -8.66 28.57 17.90
N GLY A 285 -8.14 29.80 17.76
CA GLY A 285 -8.92 30.97 17.35
C GLY A 285 -9.62 30.83 15.98
N TYR A 286 -9.05 30.03 15.06
CA TYR A 286 -9.67 29.78 13.74
C TYR A 286 -11.02 29.05 13.84
N PHE A 287 -11.25 28.34 14.93
CA PHE A 287 -12.47 27.54 15.18
C PHE A 287 -13.47 28.25 16.12
N LYS A 288 -13.17 29.44 16.59
CA LYS A 288 -14.11 30.27 17.37
C LYS A 288 -15.19 30.88 16.46
N PRO A 289 -16.31 31.40 17.01
CA PRO A 289 -17.44 31.92 16.22
C PRO A 289 -17.08 33.02 15.21
N ASP A 290 -16.04 33.78 15.49
CA ASP A 290 -15.47 34.83 14.64
C ASP A 290 -14.26 34.38 13.79
N GLY A 291 -13.89 33.09 13.87
CA GLY A 291 -12.77 32.51 13.13
C GLY A 291 -13.14 32.06 11.72
N THR A 292 -12.19 31.43 11.05
CA THR A 292 -12.34 30.96 9.67
C THR A 292 -13.20 29.71 9.56
N TYR A 293 -13.19 28.83 10.57
CA TYR A 293 -13.87 27.54 10.59
C TYR A 293 -14.87 27.39 11.77
N PRO A 294 -15.80 28.33 11.95
CA PRO A 294 -16.66 28.38 13.15
C PRO A 294 -17.68 27.24 13.23
N SER A 295 -17.92 26.57 12.09
CA SER A 295 -18.92 25.51 11.97
C SER A 295 -18.40 24.12 12.27
N LEU A 296 -17.07 23.93 12.44
CA LEU A 296 -16.50 22.59 12.60
C LEU A 296 -16.53 22.11 14.06
N PHE A 297 -16.26 23.00 15.01
CA PHE A 297 -16.17 22.64 16.44
C PHE A 297 -17.01 23.55 17.34
N SER A 298 -17.39 22.98 18.50
CA SER A 298 -17.79 23.72 19.67
C SER A 298 -16.66 23.64 20.70
N LEU A 299 -16.12 24.79 21.10
CA LEU A 299 -15.03 24.87 22.08
C LEU A 299 -15.55 25.35 23.43
N ASN A 300 -14.96 24.80 24.52
CA ASN A 300 -15.20 25.34 25.86
C ASN A 300 -14.26 26.53 26.17
N SER A 301 -14.38 27.11 27.35
CA SER A 301 -13.55 28.24 27.81
C SER A 301 -12.06 27.89 27.96
N ALA A 302 -11.71 26.60 28.06
CA ALA A 302 -10.33 26.08 28.08
C ALA A 302 -9.83 25.71 26.69
N GLU A 303 -10.57 26.06 25.62
CA GLU A 303 -10.24 25.74 24.21
C GLU A 303 -10.19 24.25 23.92
N GLN A 304 -10.89 23.45 24.68
CA GLN A 304 -11.08 22.05 24.41
C GLN A 304 -12.32 21.85 23.51
N VAL A 305 -12.25 20.86 22.64
CA VAL A 305 -13.39 20.45 21.79
C VAL A 305 -14.46 19.80 22.66
N ASN A 306 -15.65 20.36 22.64
CA ASN A 306 -16.83 19.79 23.30
C ASN A 306 -17.72 19.02 22.36
N ASP A 307 -17.77 19.46 21.09
CA ASP A 307 -18.64 18.91 20.07
C ASP A 307 -18.08 19.17 18.68
N ILE A 308 -18.38 18.27 17.75
CA ILE A 308 -18.02 18.36 16.33
C ILE A 308 -19.34 18.58 15.57
N LYS A 309 -19.46 19.75 14.94
CA LYS A 309 -20.70 20.20 14.29
C LYS A 309 -20.76 19.87 12.81
N GLY A 310 -19.60 19.75 12.16
CA GLY A 310 -19.47 19.46 10.74
C GLY A 310 -19.18 17.99 10.45
N ASP A 311 -18.65 17.72 9.26
CA ASP A 311 -18.11 16.40 8.95
C ASP A 311 -16.92 16.09 9.88
N PRO A 312 -16.95 14.97 10.61
CA PRO A 312 -15.90 14.66 11.58
C PRO A 312 -14.51 14.50 10.95
N VAL A 313 -14.42 14.00 9.71
CA VAL A 313 -13.15 13.84 9.00
C VAL A 313 -12.58 15.20 8.62
N GLU A 314 -13.40 16.06 8.01
CA GLU A 314 -13.03 17.42 7.62
C GLU A 314 -12.59 18.23 8.85
N ALA A 315 -13.32 18.10 9.94
CA ALA A 315 -13.03 18.81 11.19
C ALA A 315 -11.66 18.43 11.76
N VAL A 316 -11.36 17.13 11.85
CA VAL A 316 -10.06 16.63 12.34
C VAL A 316 -8.95 17.02 11.39
N GLU A 317 -9.13 16.80 10.10
CA GLU A 317 -8.13 17.11 9.08
C GLU A 317 -7.76 18.59 9.09
N SER A 318 -8.75 19.47 9.15
CA SER A 318 -8.54 20.92 9.20
C SER A 318 -7.72 21.34 10.40
N LEU A 319 -8.00 20.77 11.58
CA LEU A 319 -7.26 21.08 12.81
C LEU A 319 -5.81 20.60 12.73
N LEU A 320 -5.60 19.36 12.29
CA LEU A 320 -4.25 18.78 12.19
C LEU A 320 -3.39 19.51 11.16
N ARG A 321 -3.96 19.88 10.01
CA ARG A 321 -3.25 20.66 8.97
C ARG A 321 -2.86 22.05 9.49
N LEU A 322 -3.72 22.71 10.27
CA LEU A 322 -3.37 24.00 10.86
C LEU A 322 -2.22 23.86 11.87
N PHE A 323 -2.20 22.84 12.72
CA PHE A 323 -1.08 22.60 13.61
C PHE A 323 0.25 22.43 12.86
N LEU A 324 0.25 21.66 11.77
CA LEU A 324 1.44 21.47 10.94
C LEU A 324 1.81 22.74 10.16
N LYS A 325 0.84 23.52 9.69
CA LYS A 325 1.09 24.77 8.97
C LYS A 325 1.81 25.82 9.82
N PHE A 326 1.51 25.89 11.11
CA PHE A 326 2.11 26.84 12.03
C PHE A 326 3.38 26.31 12.74
N ALA A 327 3.75 25.06 12.51
CA ALA A 327 4.96 24.44 13.02
C ALA A 327 6.16 24.70 12.10
N ASP A 328 7.35 24.91 12.67
CA ASP A 328 8.60 24.84 11.92
C ASP A 328 8.98 23.37 11.60
N GLU A 329 10.03 23.15 10.80
CA GLU A 329 10.41 21.79 10.37
C GLU A 329 10.83 20.88 11.54
N GLY A 330 11.49 21.44 12.55
CA GLY A 330 11.84 20.68 13.77
C GLY A 330 10.60 20.27 14.57
N GLN A 331 9.64 21.17 14.71
CA GLN A 331 8.36 20.93 15.36
C GLN A 331 7.49 19.95 14.57
N LYS A 332 7.44 20.03 13.22
CA LYS A 332 6.74 19.07 12.36
C LYS A 332 7.28 17.65 12.54
N ALA A 333 8.60 17.50 12.63
CA ALA A 333 9.22 16.20 12.85
C ALA A 333 8.81 15.56 14.19
N LEU A 334 8.48 16.35 15.20
CA LEU A 334 7.97 15.89 16.49
C LEU A 334 6.45 15.69 16.47
N LEU A 335 5.72 16.59 15.81
CA LEU A 335 4.26 16.56 15.78
C LEU A 335 3.71 15.38 15.00
N ARG A 336 4.17 15.15 13.76
CA ARG A 336 3.63 14.10 12.89
C ARG A 336 3.54 12.73 13.56
N PRO A 337 4.64 12.16 14.13
CA PRO A 337 4.56 10.86 14.78
C PRO A 337 3.69 10.89 16.05
N LYS A 338 3.68 12.03 16.78
CA LYS A 338 2.87 12.16 17.99
C LYS A 338 1.38 12.21 17.66
N LEU A 339 0.97 12.97 16.65
CA LEU A 339 -0.42 13.05 16.18
C LEU A 339 -0.90 11.69 15.67
N LEU A 340 -0.08 11.02 14.87
CA LEU A 340 -0.38 9.68 14.37
C LEU A 340 -0.56 8.68 15.51
N LEU A 341 0.32 8.70 16.50
CA LEU A 341 0.26 7.80 17.66
C LEU A 341 -1.04 8.00 18.45
N ILE A 342 -1.45 9.25 18.72
CA ILE A 342 -2.69 9.56 19.44
C ILE A 342 -3.89 9.04 18.65
N LEU A 343 -3.97 9.30 17.34
CA LEU A 343 -5.07 8.79 16.50
C LEU A 343 -5.17 7.26 16.60
N LEU A 344 -4.05 6.57 16.46
CA LEU A 344 -4.02 5.10 16.52
C LEU A 344 -4.40 4.56 17.91
N GLN A 345 -4.00 5.23 19.00
CA GLN A 345 -4.39 4.86 20.37
C GLN A 345 -5.90 4.96 20.59
N HIS A 346 -6.56 5.93 19.96
CA HIS A 346 -8.02 6.09 20.00
C HIS A 346 -8.75 5.29 18.91
N GLU A 347 -8.06 4.36 18.21
CA GLU A 347 -8.61 3.56 17.11
C GLU A 347 -9.20 4.41 15.97
N LEU A 348 -8.60 5.57 15.74
CA LEU A 348 -8.95 6.47 14.65
C LEU A 348 -8.02 6.26 13.45
N PRO A 349 -8.50 6.52 12.21
CA PRO A 349 -7.70 6.35 11.01
C PRO A 349 -6.51 7.33 10.98
N PRO A 350 -5.36 6.90 10.45
CA PRO A 350 -4.30 7.81 10.12
C PRO A 350 -4.70 8.72 8.94
N PHE A 351 -4.14 9.92 8.88
CA PHE A 351 -4.26 10.81 7.73
C PHE A 351 -2.98 10.77 6.91
N ASP A 352 -3.12 10.74 5.59
CA ASP A 352 -2.02 10.57 4.64
C ASP A 352 -0.91 11.62 4.82
N PHE A 353 -1.29 12.89 5.02
CA PHE A 353 -0.35 13.99 5.22
C PHE A 353 0.45 13.91 6.53
N LEU A 354 0.04 13.09 7.51
CA LEU A 354 0.86 12.81 8.71
C LEU A 354 1.99 11.83 8.40
N ILE A 355 1.84 11.05 7.36
CA ILE A 355 2.70 9.94 6.97
C ILE A 355 3.69 10.38 5.89
N ASN A 356 3.21 11.11 4.88
CA ASN A 356 4.02 11.60 3.77
C ASN A 356 4.70 12.92 4.11
N GLN A 357 6.02 13.00 3.93
CA GLN A 357 6.82 14.18 4.25
C GLN A 357 6.78 15.27 3.16
N GLU A 358 6.20 15.00 2.01
CA GLU A 358 6.10 15.96 0.91
C GLU A 358 4.88 16.88 1.11
N GLU A 359 5.05 17.91 1.92
CA GLU A 359 4.23 19.12 1.82
C GLU A 359 4.84 20.06 0.77
N GLY A 360 4.55 19.80 -0.49
CA GLY A 360 4.45 20.89 -1.43
C GLY A 360 3.14 21.61 -1.15
N ALA A 361 3.17 22.76 -0.46
CA ALA A 361 2.05 23.69 -0.57
C ALA A 361 1.83 23.92 -2.07
N PHE A 362 0.65 23.54 -2.56
CA PHE A 362 0.27 23.83 -3.94
C PHE A 362 -0.01 25.34 -4.02
N GLU A 363 1.06 26.14 -3.96
CA GLU A 363 1.02 27.55 -4.32
C GLU A 363 1.15 27.61 -5.84
N LEU A 364 0.03 27.85 -6.49
CA LEU A 364 0.05 28.34 -7.87
C LEU A 364 0.81 29.68 -7.83
N SER A 365 2.10 29.64 -8.16
CA SER A 365 2.85 30.87 -8.34
C SER A 365 2.23 31.66 -9.50
N SER A 366 2.23 33.00 -9.41
CA SER A 366 1.79 33.85 -10.50
C SER A 366 2.54 33.63 -11.83
N ALA A 367 3.62 32.85 -11.82
CA ALA A 367 4.35 32.39 -13.00
C ALA A 367 3.70 31.20 -13.72
N ALA A 368 2.64 30.58 -13.15
CA ALA A 368 1.89 29.49 -13.77
C ALA A 368 0.67 29.99 -14.57
N PHE A 369 0.42 31.29 -14.57
CA PHE A 369 -0.56 32.02 -15.35
C PHE A 369 0.15 33.08 -16.19
#